data_b16447f8eba718b64b362d0ce7603b93
#
_entry.id   b16447f8eba718b64b362d0ce7603b93
#
_cell.length_a   1.000
_cell.length_b   1.000
_cell.length_c   1.000
_cell.angle_alpha   90.00
_cell.angle_beta   90.00
_cell.angle_gamma   90.00
#
_symmetry.space_group_name_H-M   'P 1'
#
loop_
_entity.id
_entity.type
_entity.pdbx_description
1 polymer ?
#
loop_
_entity_poly.entity_id
_entity_poly.type
_entity_poly.pdbx_seq_one_letter_code
_entity_poly.pdbx_strand_id
1 'polypeptide(L)'
;NAVKQEDLVEIWNDVFMEYEKKDGRVVGKLTNRNVDTGAGLERMTAVVQKKKTAYETDLFIPIMLKIDEFSAVDDPRARRIVADHIRTAVFMIGDGVLPANTDRGYVLRRLLRRAVRYADTLQMKHGSLLHLAGTVIDTYQNAYQNLKEQRAHIEKEVEKEESKFRE
;
A
#
# COMPACT_ATOMS: atom_id res chain seq x y z
N ASN A 1 -20.44 1.96 -29.66
CA ASN A 1 -19.68 0.84 -29.08
C ASN A 1 -20.10 0.74 -27.63
N ALA A 2 -20.65 -0.41 -27.20
CA ALA A 2 -20.95 -0.66 -25.81
C ALA A 2 -19.62 -0.75 -25.03
N VAL A 3 -19.47 0.06 -23.98
CA VAL A 3 -18.33 0.00 -23.07
C VAL A 3 -18.42 -1.34 -22.36
N LYS A 4 -17.38 -2.15 -22.44
CA LYS A 4 -17.34 -3.42 -21.72
C LYS A 4 -17.05 -3.16 -20.22
N GLN A 5 -17.61 -3.99 -19.36
CA GLN A 5 -17.42 -3.86 -17.91
C GLN A 5 -15.93 -3.96 -17.51
N GLU A 6 -15.13 -4.71 -18.25
CA GLU A 6 -13.67 -4.81 -18.08
C GLU A 6 -12.90 -3.52 -18.41
N ASP A 7 -13.54 -2.58 -19.14
CA ASP A 7 -12.95 -1.27 -19.49
C ASP A 7 -13.27 -0.19 -18.44
N LEU A 8 -14.02 -0.55 -17.39
CA LEU A 8 -14.44 0.38 -16.34
C LEU A 8 -13.64 0.12 -15.06
N VAL A 9 -13.19 1.20 -14.43
CA VAL A 9 -12.55 1.16 -13.12
C VAL A 9 -13.38 1.98 -12.14
N GLU A 10 -13.82 1.36 -11.05
CA GLU A 10 -14.47 2.06 -9.96
C GLU A 10 -13.48 2.98 -9.27
N ILE A 11 -13.80 4.27 -9.20
CA ILE A 11 -12.98 5.28 -8.51
C ILE A 11 -13.64 5.77 -7.23
N TRP A 12 -14.95 5.66 -7.15
CA TRP A 12 -15.77 6.10 -6.03
C TRP A 12 -17.04 5.27 -5.97
N ASN A 13 -17.52 4.94 -4.78
CA ASN A 13 -18.84 4.33 -4.60
C ASN A 13 -19.60 4.93 -3.42
N ASP A 14 -20.92 4.79 -3.46
CA ASP A 14 -21.83 5.16 -2.40
C ASP A 14 -22.67 3.94 -2.03
N VAL A 15 -22.75 3.64 -0.73
CA VAL A 15 -23.56 2.57 -0.17
C VAL A 15 -24.72 3.17 0.62
N PHE A 16 -25.94 2.93 0.16
CA PHE A 16 -27.14 3.38 0.82
C PHE A 16 -27.60 2.34 1.86
N MET A 17 -27.64 2.73 3.13
CA MET A 17 -28.04 1.88 4.22
C MET A 17 -29.48 2.21 4.63
N GLU A 18 -30.39 1.28 4.40
CA GLU A 18 -31.84 1.45 4.69
C GLU A 18 -32.28 0.58 5.88
N TYR A 19 -31.60 -0.53 6.14
CA TYR A 19 -32.05 -1.53 7.09
C TYR A 19 -31.08 -1.71 8.26
N GLU A 20 -31.67 -1.89 9.45
CA GLU A 20 -30.93 -2.29 10.66
C GLU A 20 -30.71 -3.81 10.64
N LYS A 21 -29.46 -4.24 10.92
CA LYS A 21 -29.06 -5.62 11.05
C LYS A 21 -28.61 -5.90 12.48
N LYS A 22 -29.23 -6.87 13.14
CA LYS A 22 -28.87 -7.35 14.47
C LYS A 22 -28.72 -8.89 14.45
N ASP A 23 -27.65 -9.41 15.02
CA ASP A 23 -27.36 -10.86 15.09
C ASP A 23 -27.50 -11.57 13.71
N GLY A 24 -27.03 -10.90 12.64
CA GLY A 24 -27.05 -11.45 11.29
C GLY A 24 -28.41 -11.34 10.56
N ARG A 25 -29.46 -10.82 11.19
CA ARG A 25 -30.81 -10.70 10.61
C ARG A 25 -31.22 -9.24 10.48
N VAL A 26 -31.96 -8.93 9.41
CA VAL A 26 -32.61 -7.62 9.26
C VAL A 26 -33.76 -7.56 10.26
N VAL A 27 -33.72 -6.55 11.15
CA VAL A 27 -34.71 -6.36 12.21
C VAL A 27 -35.70 -5.23 11.92
N GLY A 28 -35.40 -4.36 10.98
CA GLY A 28 -36.28 -3.27 10.59
C GLY A 28 -35.62 -2.26 9.67
N LYS A 29 -36.29 -1.14 9.41
CA LYS A 29 -35.72 0.01 8.72
C LYS A 29 -35.02 0.92 9.71
N LEU A 30 -33.90 1.51 9.28
CA LEU A 30 -33.21 2.55 10.05
C LEU A 30 -34.11 3.78 10.19
N THR A 31 -34.08 4.41 11.36
CA THR A 31 -34.77 5.67 11.60
C THR A 31 -34.21 6.79 10.73
N ASN A 32 -32.87 6.82 10.55
CA ASN A 32 -32.18 7.73 9.68
C ASN A 32 -31.67 7.00 8.43
N ARG A 33 -31.80 7.63 7.28
CA ARG A 33 -31.18 7.16 6.06
C ARG A 33 -29.69 7.50 6.10
N ASN A 34 -28.84 6.51 5.95
CA ASN A 34 -27.40 6.68 5.96
C ASN A 34 -26.82 6.38 4.58
N VAL A 35 -25.80 7.14 4.22
CA VAL A 35 -24.98 6.88 3.04
C VAL A 35 -23.55 6.73 3.55
N ASP A 36 -22.93 5.59 3.21
CA ASP A 36 -21.51 5.39 3.36
C ASP A 36 -20.85 5.61 2.01
N THR A 37 -19.73 6.34 1.99
CA THR A 37 -19.06 6.68 0.74
C THR A 37 -17.58 6.34 0.84
N GLY A 38 -17.02 5.82 -0.25
CA GLY A 38 -15.62 5.46 -0.33
C GLY A 38 -15.01 5.82 -1.68
N ALA A 39 -13.82 6.45 -1.64
CA ALA A 39 -13.05 6.79 -2.82
C ALA A 39 -11.64 6.19 -2.74
N GLY A 40 -11.17 5.61 -3.85
CA GLY A 40 -9.79 5.16 -3.95
C GLY A 40 -8.84 6.33 -4.20
N LEU A 41 -8.00 6.70 -3.22
CA LEU A 41 -7.04 7.79 -3.37
C LEU A 41 -6.18 7.61 -4.61
N GLU A 42 -5.59 6.45 -4.80
CA GLU A 42 -4.70 6.15 -5.90
C GLU A 42 -5.42 6.18 -7.26
N ARG A 43 -6.64 5.65 -7.30
CA ARG A 43 -7.46 5.64 -8.51
C ARG A 43 -7.90 7.05 -8.89
N MET A 44 -8.37 7.83 -7.91
CA MET A 44 -8.76 9.23 -8.11
C MET A 44 -7.57 10.07 -8.56
N THR A 45 -6.40 9.92 -7.91
CA THR A 45 -5.18 10.64 -8.27
C THR A 45 -4.75 10.32 -9.71
N ALA A 46 -4.80 9.04 -10.11
CA ALA A 46 -4.47 8.65 -11.48
C ALA A 46 -5.39 9.34 -12.51
N VAL A 47 -6.70 9.41 -12.24
CA VAL A 47 -7.67 10.10 -13.10
C VAL A 47 -7.37 11.60 -13.17
N VAL A 48 -7.20 12.27 -12.04
CA VAL A 48 -6.95 13.73 -11.97
C VAL A 48 -5.63 14.09 -12.66
N GLN A 49 -4.59 13.30 -12.47
CA GLN A 49 -3.27 13.49 -13.10
C GLN A 49 -3.19 12.94 -14.53
N LYS A 50 -4.28 12.38 -15.06
CA LYS A 50 -4.36 11.79 -16.42
C LYS A 50 -3.29 10.72 -16.65
N LYS A 51 -3.06 9.87 -15.63
CA LYS A 51 -2.13 8.74 -15.67
C LYS A 51 -2.87 7.43 -15.93
N LYS A 52 -2.18 6.48 -16.57
CA LYS A 52 -2.76 5.15 -16.85
C LYS A 52 -2.80 4.27 -15.62
N THR A 53 -1.85 4.43 -14.71
CA THR A 53 -1.73 3.64 -13.49
C THR A 53 -1.39 4.51 -12.29
N ALA A 54 -1.71 4.05 -11.08
CA ALA A 54 -1.32 4.73 -9.83
C ALA A 54 0.20 4.88 -9.69
N TYR A 55 0.97 3.96 -10.25
CA TYR A 55 2.44 3.97 -10.19
C TYR A 55 3.09 5.10 -10.99
N GLU A 56 2.34 5.76 -11.85
CA GLU A 56 2.78 6.92 -12.65
C GLU A 56 2.36 8.26 -12.02
N THR A 57 1.75 8.23 -10.84
CA THR A 57 1.33 9.42 -10.10
C THR A 57 2.41 9.87 -9.11
N ASP A 58 2.30 11.09 -8.61
CA ASP A 58 3.18 11.63 -7.57
C ASP A 58 3.17 10.82 -6.28
N LEU A 59 2.12 10.02 -6.03
CA LEU A 59 2.06 9.09 -4.91
C LEU A 59 3.14 7.99 -4.98
N PHE A 60 3.50 7.55 -6.18
CA PHE A 60 4.41 6.42 -6.37
C PHE A 60 5.70 6.76 -7.10
N ILE A 61 5.73 7.83 -7.92
CA ILE A 61 6.91 8.20 -8.70
C ILE A 61 8.22 8.22 -7.88
N PRO A 62 8.28 8.83 -6.67
CA PRO A 62 9.52 8.84 -5.90
C PRO A 62 10.00 7.43 -5.54
N ILE A 63 9.07 6.54 -5.20
CA ILE A 63 9.36 5.14 -4.85
C ILE A 63 9.80 4.36 -6.09
N MET A 64 9.11 4.54 -7.22
CA MET A 64 9.46 3.88 -8.49
C MET A 64 10.85 4.28 -8.98
N LEU A 65 11.18 5.58 -8.95
CA LEU A 65 12.51 6.08 -9.31
C LEU A 65 13.61 5.49 -8.39
N LYS A 66 13.32 5.37 -7.10
CA LYS A 66 14.27 4.77 -6.16
C LYS A 66 14.45 3.27 -6.39
N ILE A 67 13.40 2.55 -6.79
CA ILE A 67 13.50 1.16 -7.21
C ILE A 67 14.36 1.05 -8.47
N ASP A 68 14.16 1.92 -9.45
CA ASP A 68 14.94 1.93 -10.69
C ASP A 68 16.44 2.18 -10.45
N GLU A 69 16.79 3.04 -9.49
CA GLU A 69 18.17 3.29 -9.09
C GLU A 69 18.87 2.03 -8.55
N PHE A 70 18.13 1.17 -7.86
CA PHE A 70 18.69 -0.05 -7.25
C PHE A 70 18.53 -1.32 -8.08
N SER A 71 17.70 -1.28 -9.13
CA SER A 71 17.39 -2.45 -9.94
C SER A 71 18.43 -2.64 -11.05
N ALA A 72 18.90 -3.88 -11.22
CA ALA A 72 19.72 -4.27 -12.38
C ALA A 72 18.88 -4.92 -13.50
N VAL A 73 17.61 -5.24 -13.22
CA VAL A 73 16.69 -5.93 -14.14
C VAL A 73 15.43 -5.09 -14.32
N ASP A 74 14.98 -4.93 -15.57
CA ASP A 74 13.71 -4.28 -15.89
C ASP A 74 12.56 -5.31 -15.86
N ASP A 75 11.89 -5.43 -14.73
CA ASP A 75 10.65 -6.17 -14.57
C ASP A 75 9.56 -5.23 -13.99
N PRO A 76 8.67 -4.69 -14.84
CA PRO A 76 7.62 -3.77 -14.40
C PRO A 76 6.68 -4.35 -13.35
N ARG A 77 6.44 -5.66 -13.37
CA ARG A 77 5.60 -6.33 -12.39
C ARG A 77 6.29 -6.40 -11.03
N ALA A 78 7.55 -6.83 -11.01
CA ALA A 78 8.32 -6.89 -9.77
C ALA A 78 8.46 -5.50 -9.13
N ARG A 79 8.76 -4.47 -9.92
CA ARG A 79 8.86 -3.06 -9.47
C ARG A 79 7.58 -2.59 -8.78
N ARG A 80 6.42 -2.83 -9.39
CA ARG A 80 5.12 -2.45 -8.80
C ARG A 80 4.84 -3.20 -7.50
N ILE A 81 5.17 -4.48 -7.43
CA ILE A 81 4.99 -5.29 -6.21
C ILE A 81 5.88 -4.75 -5.09
N VAL A 82 7.15 -4.45 -5.35
CA VAL A 82 8.04 -3.87 -4.34
C VAL A 82 7.51 -2.53 -3.86
N ALA A 83 7.13 -1.62 -4.78
CA ALA A 83 6.61 -0.30 -4.44
C ALA A 83 5.34 -0.36 -3.58
N ASP A 84 4.37 -1.18 -3.98
CA ASP A 84 3.11 -1.36 -3.25
C ASP A 84 3.33 -1.94 -1.86
N HIS A 85 4.15 -2.98 -1.76
CA HIS A 85 4.34 -3.70 -0.51
C HIS A 85 5.19 -2.92 0.49
N ILE A 86 6.24 -2.22 0.05
CA ILE A 86 7.05 -1.41 0.96
C ILE A 86 6.26 -0.20 1.47
N ARG A 87 5.48 0.47 0.61
CA ARG A 87 4.60 1.55 1.02
C ARG A 87 3.61 1.08 2.09
N THR A 88 2.91 -0.02 1.81
CA THR A 88 1.94 -0.59 2.76
C THR A 88 2.61 -0.98 4.08
N ALA A 89 3.78 -1.61 4.04
CA ALA A 89 4.51 -2.01 5.23
C ALA A 89 4.92 -0.81 6.10
N VAL A 90 5.41 0.27 5.49
CA VAL A 90 5.77 1.51 6.20
C VAL A 90 4.57 2.08 6.94
N PHE A 91 3.40 2.17 6.30
CA PHE A 91 2.19 2.66 6.96
C PHE A 91 1.72 1.72 8.08
N MET A 92 1.71 0.41 7.84
CA MET A 92 1.32 -0.55 8.89
C MET A 92 2.22 -0.46 10.12
N ILE A 93 3.55 -0.34 9.95
CA ILE A 93 4.47 -0.20 11.08
C ILE A 93 4.26 1.17 11.76
N GLY A 94 4.09 2.24 10.99
CA GLY A 94 3.77 3.57 11.49
C GLY A 94 2.46 3.64 12.29
N ASP A 95 1.52 2.75 12.00
CA ASP A 95 0.27 2.56 12.76
C ASP A 95 0.41 1.54 13.92
N GLY A 96 1.64 1.14 14.27
CA GLY A 96 1.94 0.28 15.40
C GLY A 96 1.79 -1.23 15.15
N VAL A 97 1.65 -1.68 13.90
CA VAL A 97 1.63 -3.10 13.58
C VAL A 97 3.07 -3.63 13.49
N LEU A 98 3.37 -4.72 14.19
CA LEU A 98 4.66 -5.40 14.13
C LEU A 98 4.55 -6.73 13.38
N PRO A 99 5.61 -7.16 12.64
CA PRO A 99 5.62 -8.46 12.00
C PRO A 99 5.41 -9.60 13.00
N ALA A 100 4.38 -10.42 12.79
CA ALA A 100 4.01 -11.52 13.67
C ALA A 100 3.59 -12.78 12.90
N ASN A 101 3.20 -13.85 13.60
CA ASN A 101 2.73 -15.10 12.99
C ASN A 101 1.20 -15.14 12.82
N THR A 102 0.48 -14.19 13.41
CA THR A 102 -0.99 -14.14 13.42
C THR A 102 -1.49 -12.74 13.03
N ASP A 103 -2.74 -12.66 12.68
CA ASP A 103 -3.51 -11.42 12.46
C ASP A 103 -2.84 -10.41 11.51
N ARG A 104 -2.94 -9.13 11.83
CA ARG A 104 -2.35 -8.04 11.03
C ARG A 104 -0.84 -8.16 10.88
N GLY A 105 -0.16 -8.61 11.93
CA GLY A 105 1.29 -8.82 11.91
C GLY A 105 1.73 -9.90 10.93
N TYR A 106 0.93 -10.95 10.73
CA TYR A 106 1.18 -11.96 9.71
C TYR A 106 1.08 -11.36 8.30
N VAL A 107 0.08 -10.52 8.06
CA VAL A 107 -0.07 -9.83 6.76
C VAL A 107 1.15 -8.95 6.49
N LEU A 108 1.56 -8.14 7.45
CA LEU A 108 2.75 -7.29 7.35
C LEU A 108 4.01 -8.11 7.04
N ARG A 109 4.27 -9.19 7.79
CA ARG A 109 5.40 -10.09 7.54
C ARG A 109 5.37 -10.66 6.13
N ARG A 110 4.21 -11.09 5.67
CA ARG A 110 4.03 -11.63 4.31
C ARG A 110 4.30 -10.58 3.23
N LEU A 111 3.88 -9.33 3.43
CA LEU A 111 4.17 -8.21 2.51
C LEU A 111 5.67 -7.94 2.44
N LEU A 112 6.35 -7.81 3.58
CA LEU A 112 7.79 -7.57 3.62
C LEU A 112 8.58 -8.70 2.93
N ARG A 113 8.29 -9.96 3.26
CA ARG A 113 8.96 -11.11 2.62
C ARG A 113 8.72 -11.18 1.12
N ARG A 114 7.51 -10.79 0.68
CA ARG A 114 7.22 -10.72 -0.74
C ARG A 114 7.96 -9.57 -1.41
N ALA A 115 8.10 -8.43 -0.75
CA ALA A 115 8.91 -7.32 -1.24
C ALA A 115 10.38 -7.73 -1.39
N VAL A 116 10.98 -8.42 -0.39
CA VAL A 116 12.34 -8.96 -0.45
C VAL A 116 12.49 -9.89 -1.66
N ARG A 117 11.59 -10.87 -1.83
CA ARG A 117 11.66 -11.82 -2.94
C ARG A 117 11.63 -11.13 -4.31
N TYR A 118 10.80 -10.11 -4.49
CA TYR A 118 10.76 -9.36 -5.75
C TYR A 118 11.92 -8.38 -5.90
N ALA A 119 12.47 -7.86 -4.81
CA ALA A 119 13.75 -7.14 -4.83
C ALA A 119 14.89 -8.02 -5.32
N ASP A 120 14.92 -9.29 -4.89
CA ASP A 120 15.89 -10.29 -5.43
C ASP A 120 15.69 -10.55 -6.93
N THR A 121 14.43 -10.64 -7.39
CA THR A 121 14.13 -10.76 -8.84
C THR A 121 14.68 -9.56 -9.62
N LEU A 122 14.64 -8.35 -9.04
CA LEU A 122 15.20 -7.12 -9.61
C LEU A 122 16.72 -7.02 -9.42
N GLN A 123 17.36 -8.01 -8.79
CA GLN A 123 18.78 -8.01 -8.41
C GLN A 123 19.20 -6.83 -7.54
N MET A 124 18.29 -6.35 -6.70
CA MET A 124 18.55 -5.29 -5.74
C MET A 124 19.43 -5.82 -4.59
N LYS A 125 20.37 -5.00 -4.14
CA LYS A 125 21.27 -5.37 -3.04
C LYS A 125 20.50 -5.43 -1.70
N HIS A 126 21.01 -6.23 -0.77
CA HIS A 126 20.56 -6.23 0.62
C HIS A 126 20.61 -4.81 1.20
N GLY A 127 19.61 -4.44 1.99
CA GLY A 127 19.45 -3.09 2.54
C GLY A 127 18.73 -2.10 1.60
N SER A 128 18.45 -2.45 0.35
CA SER A 128 17.71 -1.56 -0.56
C SER A 128 16.30 -1.24 -0.03
N LEU A 129 15.64 -2.19 0.63
CA LEU A 129 14.30 -1.95 1.20
C LEU A 129 14.32 -0.90 2.31
N LEU A 130 15.39 -0.77 3.06
CA LEU A 130 15.58 0.31 4.04
C LEU A 130 15.52 1.69 3.37
N HIS A 131 16.24 1.86 2.26
CA HIS A 131 16.23 3.11 1.50
C HIS A 131 14.86 3.40 0.88
N LEU A 132 14.17 2.36 0.40
CA LEU A 132 12.79 2.51 -0.09
C LEU A 132 11.84 2.93 1.02
N ALA A 133 11.95 2.35 2.22
CA ALA A 133 11.16 2.77 3.38
C ALA A 133 11.38 4.24 3.72
N GLY A 134 12.64 4.71 3.72
CA GLY A 134 12.98 6.12 3.88
C GLY A 134 12.31 7.00 2.82
N THR A 135 12.34 6.59 1.55
CA THR A 135 11.68 7.31 0.46
C THR A 135 10.15 7.40 0.66
N VAL A 136 9.51 6.33 1.13
CA VAL A 136 8.07 6.36 1.47
C VAL A 136 7.82 7.37 2.58
N ILE A 137 8.60 7.34 3.66
CA ILE A 137 8.44 8.28 4.77
C ILE A 137 8.60 9.72 4.27
N ASP A 138 9.63 10.02 3.49
CA ASP A 138 9.89 11.36 2.95
C ASP A 138 8.74 11.86 2.05
N THR A 139 8.14 10.96 1.28
CA THR A 139 7.02 11.30 0.40
C THR A 139 5.75 11.66 1.19
N TYR A 140 5.50 10.97 2.30
CA TYR A 140 4.20 11.04 2.99
C TYR A 140 4.24 11.78 4.32
N GLN A 141 5.40 12.08 4.91
CA GLN A 141 5.53 12.63 6.26
C GLN A 141 4.83 13.97 6.50
N ASN A 142 4.59 14.76 5.45
CA ASN A 142 3.89 16.05 5.59
C ASN A 142 2.39 15.86 5.83
N ALA A 143 1.79 14.80 5.29
CA ALA A 143 0.40 14.44 5.50
C ALA A 143 0.23 13.48 6.71
N TYR A 144 1.24 12.67 6.99
CA TYR A 144 1.23 11.64 8.04
C TYR A 144 2.43 11.82 8.96
N GLN A 145 2.32 12.71 9.93
CA GLN A 145 3.42 13.09 10.85
C GLN A 145 3.97 11.91 11.66
N ASN A 146 3.10 10.94 12.01
CA ASN A 146 3.50 9.70 12.68
C ASN A 146 4.59 8.93 11.93
N LEU A 147 4.64 8.99 10.62
CA LEU A 147 5.71 8.35 9.83
C LEU A 147 7.06 8.99 10.08
N LYS A 148 7.11 10.33 10.20
CA LYS A 148 8.32 11.07 10.54
C LYS A 148 8.79 10.77 11.96
N GLU A 149 7.87 10.80 12.91
CA GLU A 149 8.14 10.57 14.34
C GLU A 149 8.65 9.15 14.59
N GLN A 150 8.14 8.17 13.85
CA GLN A 150 8.49 6.76 13.99
C GLN A 150 9.54 6.29 12.98
N ARG A 151 10.18 7.18 12.22
CA ARG A 151 11.15 6.81 11.17
C ARG A 151 12.14 5.73 11.61
N ALA A 152 12.86 5.97 12.69
CA ALA A 152 13.88 5.03 13.18
C ALA A 152 13.30 3.65 13.55
N HIS A 153 12.08 3.62 14.08
CA HIS A 153 11.38 2.39 14.39
C HIS A 153 10.96 1.63 13.13
N ILE A 154 10.38 2.34 12.16
CA ILE A 154 9.95 1.77 10.87
C ILE A 154 11.15 1.16 10.13
N GLU A 155 12.22 1.93 10.00
CA GLU A 155 13.45 1.52 9.31
C GLU A 155 14.06 0.27 9.97
N LYS A 156 14.12 0.24 11.29
CA LYS A 156 14.62 -0.91 12.07
C LYS A 156 13.80 -2.18 11.85
N GLU A 157 12.47 -2.09 11.86
CA GLU A 157 11.63 -3.27 11.65
C GLU A 157 11.67 -3.80 10.21
N VAL A 158 11.79 -2.91 9.22
CA VAL A 158 12.01 -3.30 7.81
C VAL A 158 13.34 -4.03 7.65
N GLU A 159 14.44 -3.44 8.16
CA GLU A 159 15.78 -4.04 8.09
C GLU A 159 15.85 -5.40 8.79
N LYS A 160 15.28 -5.49 9.97
CA LYS A 160 15.22 -6.73 10.77
C LYS A 160 14.48 -7.85 10.03
N GLU A 161 13.33 -7.58 9.41
CA GLU A 161 12.57 -8.61 8.71
C GLU A 161 13.23 -8.97 7.36
N GLU A 162 13.87 -8.01 6.66
CA GLU A 162 14.67 -8.28 5.46
C GLU A 162 15.86 -9.20 5.80
N SER A 163 16.65 -8.88 6.82
CA SER A 163 17.80 -9.68 7.26
C SER A 163 17.38 -11.09 7.65
N LYS A 164 16.34 -11.20 8.48
CA LYS A 164 15.81 -12.49 8.94
C LYS A 164 15.27 -13.37 7.83
N PHE A 165 14.82 -12.80 6.72
CA PHE A 165 14.30 -13.57 5.60
C PHE A 165 15.40 -14.06 4.66
N ARG A 166 16.56 -13.39 4.64
CA ARG A 166 17.72 -13.76 3.81
C ARG A 166 18.66 -14.75 4.48
N GLU A 167 18.57 -14.95 5.81
CA GLU A 167 19.23 -16.02 6.57
C GLU A 167 18.62 -17.40 6.24
#